data_7f393b50627fc0fcbd7d4ec11d3038d9
#
_entry.id   7f393b50627fc0fcbd7d4ec11d3038d9
#
_cell.length_a   1.000
_cell.length_b   1.000
_cell.length_c   1.000
_cell.angle_alpha   90.00
_cell.angle_beta   90.00
_cell.angle_gamma   90.00
#
_symmetry.space_group_name_H-M   'P 1'
#
loop_
_entity.id
_entity.type
_entity.pdbx_description
1 polymer ?
#
loop_
_entity_poly.entity_id
_entity_poly.type
_entity_poly.pdbx_seq_one_letter_code
_entity_poly.pdbx_strand_id
1 'polypeptide(L)'
;MNSIFTEENLLAFTTAARFGSFSKAAEELGLTTSAISYTIKRMETGLDVVLFTRSTRSIELTESGRYFFRKATDLLNDFHAIKRSIDTISQGIEARVRICINQLLYTPKHTARLLQVLKKPFPTCQITVTTEVYNGVWDAIINNQANIAIGAPDTLLDGGGIDYTEIGAIRWAFAIAPDHPLAFVPEPIAESQLRLYPNIMVEDTAHTINKKVGWLLHGQESILVPDFNTKCQCQILGEGIVFLPDYMVREAMAQSLLVTRQIHNPRQDSRMLLATQHSATGQVTQWIKKQFAPNGILTGIYQDLLHREN
;
A
#
# COMPACT_ATOMS: atom_id res chain seq x y z
N MET A 1 -1.68 -41.00 -17.90
CA MET A 1 -0.51 -40.15 -17.80
C MET A 1 -0.22 -39.94 -16.33
N ASN A 2 0.68 -40.78 -15.74
CA ASN A 2 1.04 -40.57 -14.33
C ASN A 2 1.83 -39.25 -14.26
N SER A 3 1.24 -38.22 -13.61
CA SER A 3 1.87 -36.93 -13.46
C SER A 3 3.17 -37.07 -12.65
N ILE A 4 4.27 -36.64 -13.25
CA ILE A 4 5.56 -36.52 -12.55
C ILE A 4 5.60 -35.27 -11.66
N PHE A 5 4.71 -34.31 -11.91
CA PHE A 5 4.57 -33.05 -11.18
C PHE A 5 3.55 -33.17 -10.05
N THR A 6 3.82 -34.03 -9.07
CA THR A 6 3.06 -34.10 -7.82
C THR A 6 3.86 -33.45 -6.68
N GLU A 7 3.18 -32.95 -5.66
CA GLU A 7 3.85 -32.36 -4.49
C GLU A 7 4.88 -33.33 -3.89
N GLU A 8 4.53 -34.60 -3.75
CA GLU A 8 5.38 -35.65 -3.20
C GLU A 8 6.65 -35.87 -4.05
N ASN A 9 6.52 -35.94 -5.38
CA ASN A 9 7.67 -36.09 -6.28
C ASN A 9 8.58 -34.87 -6.23
N LEU A 10 8.01 -33.66 -6.23
CA LEU A 10 8.77 -32.41 -6.15
C LEU A 10 9.50 -32.29 -4.81
N LEU A 11 8.86 -32.67 -3.71
CA LEU A 11 9.48 -32.72 -2.38
C LEU A 11 10.63 -33.72 -2.34
N ALA A 12 10.43 -34.94 -2.87
CA ALA A 12 11.48 -35.95 -2.92
C ALA A 12 12.71 -35.45 -3.70
N PHE A 13 12.48 -34.84 -4.86
CA PHE A 13 13.54 -34.29 -5.69
C PHE A 13 14.27 -33.11 -5.03
N THR A 14 13.52 -32.10 -4.57
CA THR A 14 14.13 -30.89 -3.97
C THR A 14 14.85 -31.20 -2.67
N THR A 15 14.36 -32.13 -1.85
CA THR A 15 15.02 -32.58 -0.63
C THR A 15 16.30 -33.35 -0.97
N ALA A 16 16.26 -34.26 -1.94
CA ALA A 16 17.46 -34.99 -2.40
C ALA A 16 18.55 -34.01 -2.92
N ALA A 17 18.15 -33.01 -3.68
CA ALA A 17 19.05 -31.99 -4.20
C ALA A 17 19.68 -31.15 -3.08
N ARG A 18 18.89 -30.74 -2.08
CA ARG A 18 19.36 -29.95 -0.95
C ARG A 18 20.36 -30.68 -0.06
N PHE A 19 20.13 -31.96 0.19
CA PHE A 19 21.03 -32.77 1.04
C PHE A 19 22.20 -33.41 0.25
N GLY A 20 22.18 -33.39 -1.08
CA GLY A 20 23.16 -34.08 -1.91
C GLY A 20 23.22 -35.61 -1.65
N SER A 21 22.12 -36.19 -1.14
CA SER A 21 22.05 -37.58 -0.70
C SER A 21 20.63 -38.12 -0.67
N PHE A 22 20.39 -39.23 -1.36
CA PHE A 22 19.11 -39.91 -1.31
C PHE A 22 18.78 -40.52 0.07
N SER A 23 19.80 -40.98 0.78
CA SER A 23 19.60 -41.53 2.13
C SER A 23 19.17 -40.48 3.13
N LYS A 24 19.81 -39.31 3.13
CA LYS A 24 19.42 -38.19 3.99
C LYS A 24 18.04 -37.63 3.62
N ALA A 25 17.73 -37.57 2.33
CA ALA A 25 16.40 -37.14 1.86
C ALA A 25 15.30 -38.13 2.31
N ALA A 26 15.61 -39.43 2.28
CA ALA A 26 14.70 -40.48 2.74
C ALA A 26 14.42 -40.35 4.25
N GLU A 27 15.46 -40.15 5.05
CA GLU A 27 15.36 -39.92 6.50
C GLU A 27 14.49 -38.69 6.80
N GLU A 28 14.76 -37.55 6.14
CA GLU A 28 14.00 -36.31 6.32
C GLU A 28 12.52 -36.44 5.98
N LEU A 29 12.20 -37.22 4.94
CA LEU A 29 10.82 -37.39 4.45
C LEU A 29 10.10 -38.62 5.06
N GLY A 30 10.75 -39.38 5.94
CA GLY A 30 10.17 -40.60 6.50
C GLY A 30 9.95 -41.73 5.47
N LEU A 31 10.78 -41.76 4.42
CA LEU A 31 10.71 -42.72 3.31
C LEU A 31 11.93 -43.66 3.30
N THR A 32 11.92 -44.65 2.42
CA THR A 32 13.08 -45.49 2.17
C THR A 32 13.97 -44.89 1.08
N THR A 33 15.27 -45.13 1.12
CA THR A 33 16.20 -44.67 0.07
C THR A 33 15.85 -45.21 -1.31
N SER A 34 15.31 -46.45 -1.36
CA SER A 34 14.81 -47.07 -2.59
C SER A 34 13.59 -46.35 -3.16
N ALA A 35 12.69 -45.85 -2.30
CA ALA A 35 11.52 -45.06 -2.74
C ALA A 35 11.95 -43.72 -3.35
N ILE A 36 12.84 -43.02 -2.69
CA ILE A 36 13.41 -41.75 -3.25
C ILE A 36 14.09 -42.04 -4.60
N SER A 37 15.00 -43.01 -4.66
CA SER A 37 15.70 -43.34 -5.90
C SER A 37 14.75 -43.76 -7.04
N TYR A 38 13.70 -44.51 -6.74
CA TYR A 38 12.64 -44.87 -7.69
C TYR A 38 11.88 -43.63 -8.20
N THR A 39 11.49 -42.76 -7.29
CA THR A 39 10.80 -41.51 -7.66
C THR A 39 11.64 -40.63 -8.58
N ILE A 40 12.92 -40.44 -8.23
CA ILE A 40 13.85 -39.66 -9.09
C ILE A 40 14.01 -40.30 -10.45
N LYS A 41 14.24 -41.62 -10.51
CA LYS A 41 14.37 -42.34 -11.80
C LYS A 41 13.10 -42.23 -12.66
N ARG A 42 11.92 -42.31 -12.05
CA ARG A 42 10.63 -42.11 -12.73
C ARG A 42 10.49 -40.70 -13.29
N MET A 43 10.94 -39.70 -12.53
CA MET A 43 10.94 -38.30 -12.98
C MET A 43 11.91 -38.08 -14.15
N GLU A 44 13.15 -38.60 -14.05
CA GLU A 44 14.13 -38.56 -15.12
C GLU A 44 13.62 -39.22 -16.40
N THR A 45 13.00 -40.41 -16.27
CA THR A 45 12.40 -41.10 -17.41
C THR A 45 11.22 -40.33 -18.03
N GLY A 46 10.36 -39.74 -17.18
CA GLY A 46 9.19 -39.00 -17.65
C GLY A 46 9.52 -37.65 -18.29
N LEU A 47 10.66 -37.06 -17.94
CA LEU A 47 11.19 -35.82 -18.50
C LEU A 47 12.20 -36.07 -19.67
N ASP A 48 12.59 -37.30 -19.83
CA ASP A 48 13.66 -37.73 -20.79
C ASP A 48 14.98 -36.95 -20.57
N VAL A 49 15.33 -36.69 -19.30
CA VAL A 49 16.58 -36.02 -18.93
C VAL A 49 17.14 -36.58 -17.62
N VAL A 50 18.45 -36.56 -17.48
CA VAL A 50 19.15 -36.88 -16.23
C VAL A 50 19.18 -35.62 -15.36
N LEU A 51 18.63 -35.73 -14.13
CA LEU A 51 18.60 -34.63 -13.17
C LEU A 51 19.76 -34.67 -12.18
N PHE A 52 20.28 -35.87 -11.86
CA PHE A 52 21.41 -36.07 -10.97
C PHE A 52 22.54 -36.84 -11.64
N THR A 53 23.76 -36.34 -11.49
CA THR A 53 24.98 -37.14 -11.63
C THR A 53 25.25 -37.88 -10.34
N ARG A 54 25.59 -39.20 -10.45
CA ARG A 54 25.81 -40.06 -9.28
C ARG A 54 27.30 -40.38 -9.20
N SER A 55 27.92 -40.10 -8.05
CA SER A 55 29.22 -40.60 -7.66
C SER A 55 29.06 -41.65 -6.55
N THR A 56 30.13 -42.33 -6.22
CA THR A 56 30.13 -43.33 -5.13
C THR A 56 29.91 -42.74 -3.74
N ARG A 57 29.98 -41.40 -3.60
CA ARG A 57 29.90 -40.72 -2.28
C ARG A 57 28.83 -39.62 -2.22
N SER A 58 28.34 -39.11 -3.38
CA SER A 58 27.38 -37.99 -3.42
C SER A 58 26.58 -38.01 -4.71
N ILE A 59 25.48 -37.28 -4.68
CA ILE A 59 24.71 -36.92 -5.88
C ILE A 59 24.83 -35.43 -6.11
N GLU A 60 24.96 -35.00 -7.34
CA GLU A 60 25.02 -33.60 -7.75
C GLU A 60 24.02 -33.33 -8.86
N LEU A 61 23.46 -32.12 -8.87
CA LEU A 61 22.52 -31.72 -9.92
C LEU A 61 23.25 -31.50 -11.24
N THR A 62 22.69 -32.05 -12.33
CA THR A 62 23.05 -31.68 -13.71
C THR A 62 22.61 -30.25 -13.99
N GLU A 63 22.91 -29.70 -15.16
CA GLU A 63 22.38 -28.40 -15.59
C GLU A 63 20.85 -28.42 -15.67
N SER A 64 20.26 -29.46 -16.27
CA SER A 64 18.81 -29.68 -16.28
C SER A 64 18.25 -29.84 -14.87
N GLY A 65 18.98 -30.55 -13.99
CA GLY A 65 18.62 -30.70 -12.58
C GLY A 65 18.59 -29.36 -11.84
N ARG A 66 19.57 -28.48 -12.06
CA ARG A 66 19.59 -27.12 -11.45
C ARG A 66 18.44 -26.26 -11.95
N TYR A 67 18.13 -26.32 -13.24
CA TYR A 67 16.95 -25.62 -13.77
C TYR A 67 15.67 -26.16 -13.15
N PHE A 68 15.52 -27.48 -13.12
CA PHE A 68 14.35 -28.13 -12.55
C PHE A 68 14.22 -27.87 -11.05
N PHE A 69 15.31 -27.81 -10.29
CA PHE A 69 15.31 -27.50 -8.86
C PHE A 69 14.69 -26.13 -8.57
N ARG A 70 15.06 -25.09 -9.33
CA ARG A 70 14.44 -23.77 -9.17
C ARG A 70 12.94 -23.83 -9.44
N LYS A 71 12.53 -24.45 -10.55
CA LYS A 71 11.11 -24.55 -10.93
C LYS A 71 10.29 -25.42 -9.98
N ALA A 72 10.85 -26.52 -9.52
CA ALA A 72 10.20 -27.39 -8.51
C ALA A 72 10.01 -26.66 -7.17
N THR A 73 11.00 -25.84 -6.77
CA THR A 73 10.90 -25.04 -5.57
C THR A 73 9.80 -23.96 -5.71
N ASP A 74 9.73 -23.28 -6.86
CA ASP A 74 8.68 -22.30 -7.16
C ASP A 74 7.29 -22.96 -7.06
N LEU A 75 7.10 -24.11 -7.69
CA LEU A 75 5.83 -24.86 -7.67
C LEU A 75 5.43 -25.30 -6.25
N LEU A 76 6.37 -25.78 -5.45
CA LEU A 76 6.09 -26.15 -4.05
C LEU A 76 5.67 -24.94 -3.22
N ASN A 77 6.30 -23.80 -3.43
CA ASN A 77 5.90 -22.54 -2.79
C ASN A 77 4.47 -22.14 -3.19
N ASP A 78 4.12 -22.31 -4.46
CA ASP A 78 2.76 -22.03 -4.97
C ASP A 78 1.72 -22.97 -4.34
N PHE A 79 2.00 -24.29 -4.25
CA PHE A 79 1.12 -25.23 -3.55
C PHE A 79 0.87 -24.81 -2.09
N HIS A 80 1.94 -24.47 -1.37
CA HIS A 80 1.80 -24.00 0.01
C HIS A 80 1.05 -22.67 0.12
N ALA A 81 1.24 -21.76 -0.84
CA ALA A 81 0.51 -20.49 -0.89
C ALA A 81 -0.99 -20.71 -1.12
N ILE A 82 -1.35 -21.59 -2.06
CA ILE A 82 -2.75 -21.95 -2.34
C ILE A 82 -3.40 -22.55 -1.09
N LYS A 83 -2.75 -23.53 -0.43
CA LYS A 83 -3.27 -24.15 0.78
C LYS A 83 -3.51 -23.12 1.89
N ARG A 84 -2.51 -22.25 2.17
CA ARG A 84 -2.67 -21.16 3.15
C ARG A 84 -3.82 -20.22 2.78
N SER A 85 -3.99 -19.91 1.49
CA SER A 85 -5.08 -19.04 1.04
C SER A 85 -6.45 -19.68 1.26
N ILE A 86 -6.60 -20.97 0.97
CA ILE A 86 -7.85 -21.71 1.21
C ILE A 86 -8.18 -21.76 2.70
N ASP A 87 -7.20 -22.08 3.55
CA ASP A 87 -7.37 -22.10 5.02
C ASP A 87 -7.77 -20.69 5.53
N THR A 88 -7.16 -19.63 5.00
CA THR A 88 -7.47 -18.24 5.33
C THR A 88 -8.91 -17.88 4.93
N ILE A 89 -9.32 -18.23 3.71
CA ILE A 89 -10.69 -17.98 3.19
C ILE A 89 -11.74 -18.73 4.02
N SER A 90 -11.46 -20.00 4.39
CA SER A 90 -12.38 -20.80 5.22
C SER A 90 -12.64 -20.18 6.59
N GLN A 91 -11.70 -19.39 7.10
CA GLN A 91 -11.83 -18.63 8.34
C GLN A 91 -12.51 -17.26 8.15
N GLY A 92 -12.95 -16.90 6.94
CA GLY A 92 -13.56 -15.61 6.63
C GLY A 92 -12.56 -14.45 6.57
N ILE A 93 -11.25 -14.74 6.49
CA ILE A 93 -10.20 -13.75 6.32
C ILE A 93 -9.97 -13.56 4.82
N GLU A 94 -9.86 -12.31 4.37
CA GLU A 94 -9.53 -12.03 2.97
C GLU A 94 -8.10 -12.50 2.67
N ALA A 95 -7.95 -13.33 1.64
CA ALA A 95 -6.62 -13.76 1.18
C ALA A 95 -5.78 -12.58 0.65
N ARG A 96 -6.47 -11.56 0.11
CA ARG A 96 -5.86 -10.32 -0.38
C ARG A 96 -6.74 -9.11 -0.04
N VAL A 97 -6.10 -8.04 0.45
CA VAL A 97 -6.73 -6.74 0.70
C VAL A 97 -5.92 -5.65 0.01
N ARG A 98 -6.59 -4.80 -0.76
CA ARG A 98 -6.02 -3.61 -1.40
C ARG A 98 -6.52 -2.38 -0.65
N ILE A 99 -5.58 -1.61 -0.11
CA ILE A 99 -5.83 -0.39 0.66
C ILE A 99 -5.36 0.79 -0.17
N CYS A 100 -6.27 1.69 -0.50
CA CYS A 100 -5.96 3.00 -1.07
C CYS A 100 -5.85 4.02 0.06
N ILE A 101 -4.76 4.77 0.12
CA ILE A 101 -4.56 5.85 1.10
C ILE A 101 -4.52 7.18 0.33
N ASN A 102 -5.32 8.15 0.78
CA ASN A 102 -5.20 9.51 0.26
C ASN A 102 -3.79 10.04 0.53
N GLN A 103 -3.17 10.69 -0.45
CA GLN A 103 -1.83 11.25 -0.29
C GLN A 103 -1.72 12.22 0.90
N LEU A 104 -2.82 12.88 1.30
CA LEU A 104 -2.89 13.72 2.51
C LEU A 104 -2.66 12.94 3.81
N LEU A 105 -2.86 11.63 3.82
CA LEU A 105 -2.66 10.75 4.98
C LEU A 105 -1.48 9.78 4.76
N TYR A 106 -0.84 9.86 3.58
CA TYR A 106 0.28 8.99 3.28
C TYR A 106 1.58 9.59 3.79
N THR A 107 2.21 8.90 4.72
CA THR A 107 3.65 9.03 5.00
C THR A 107 4.25 7.64 5.11
N PRO A 108 5.53 7.44 4.80
CA PRO A 108 6.20 6.15 4.98
C PRO A 108 6.07 5.61 6.41
N LYS A 109 6.18 6.48 7.42
CA LYS A 109 6.08 6.12 8.83
C LYS A 109 4.69 5.57 9.19
N HIS A 110 3.61 6.29 8.82
CA HIS A 110 2.24 5.88 9.13
C HIS A 110 1.84 4.61 8.39
N THR A 111 2.23 4.50 7.11
CA THR A 111 1.99 3.30 6.30
C THR A 111 2.72 2.08 6.86
N ALA A 112 3.98 2.22 7.28
CA ALA A 112 4.72 1.13 7.90
C ALA A 112 4.07 0.68 9.23
N ARG A 113 3.59 1.63 10.04
CA ARG A 113 2.85 1.33 11.29
C ARG A 113 1.51 0.65 11.01
N LEU A 114 0.75 1.10 10.02
CA LEU A 114 -0.47 0.44 9.57
C LEU A 114 -0.19 -1.03 9.19
N LEU A 115 0.81 -1.28 8.36
CA LEU A 115 1.20 -2.63 7.94
C LEU A 115 1.65 -3.49 9.13
N GLN A 116 2.43 -2.94 10.06
CA GLN A 116 2.88 -3.63 11.26
C GLN A 116 1.71 -4.12 12.12
N VAL A 117 0.70 -3.27 12.36
CA VAL A 117 -0.44 -3.64 13.19
C VAL A 117 -1.41 -4.58 12.47
N LEU A 118 -1.53 -4.48 11.14
CA LEU A 118 -2.34 -5.38 10.33
C LEU A 118 -1.74 -6.78 10.22
N LYS A 119 -0.43 -6.89 10.04
CA LYS A 119 0.24 -8.19 9.89
C LYS A 119 0.23 -9.02 11.16
N LYS A 120 0.04 -8.43 12.32
CA LYS A 120 -0.01 -9.15 13.59
C LYS A 120 -1.23 -10.08 13.68
N PRO A 121 -2.50 -9.63 13.49
CA PRO A 121 -3.69 -10.50 13.48
C PRO A 121 -3.89 -11.24 12.15
N PHE A 122 -3.34 -10.76 11.03
CA PHE A 122 -3.55 -11.31 9.68
C PHE A 122 -2.24 -11.60 8.95
N PRO A 123 -1.40 -12.49 9.47
CA PRO A 123 -0.06 -12.74 8.91
C PRO A 123 -0.09 -13.31 7.49
N THR A 124 -1.14 -14.05 7.14
CA THR A 124 -1.32 -14.72 5.84
C THR A 124 -1.98 -13.84 4.78
N CYS A 125 -2.67 -12.76 5.18
CA CYS A 125 -3.32 -11.85 4.24
C CYS A 125 -2.28 -11.11 3.38
N GLN A 126 -2.45 -11.15 2.06
CA GLN A 126 -1.67 -10.33 1.15
C GLN A 126 -2.21 -8.90 1.16
N ILE A 127 -1.39 -7.94 1.56
CA ILE A 127 -1.77 -6.54 1.62
C ILE A 127 -1.06 -5.77 0.52
N THR A 128 -1.82 -5.02 -0.27
CA THR A 128 -1.30 -4.05 -1.25
C THR A 128 -1.75 -2.67 -0.82
N VAL A 129 -0.83 -1.70 -0.81
CA VAL A 129 -1.13 -0.30 -0.52
C VAL A 129 -0.84 0.52 -1.76
N THR A 130 -1.79 1.36 -2.14
CA THR A 130 -1.67 2.37 -3.20
C THR A 130 -2.02 3.75 -2.64
N THR A 131 -1.66 4.79 -3.36
CA THR A 131 -2.01 6.17 -2.99
C THR A 131 -2.73 6.83 -4.15
N GLU A 132 -3.72 7.67 -3.80
CA GLU A 132 -4.48 8.48 -4.74
C GLU A 132 -4.68 9.90 -4.16
N VAL A 133 -5.05 10.83 -5.02
CA VAL A 133 -5.30 12.23 -4.68
C VAL A 133 -6.77 12.54 -4.85
N TYR A 134 -7.38 13.23 -3.88
CA TYR A 134 -8.76 13.71 -3.91
C TYR A 134 -9.78 12.64 -4.34
N ASN A 135 -10.50 12.88 -5.46
CA ASN A 135 -11.53 11.97 -5.95
C ASN A 135 -10.97 10.67 -6.56
N GLY A 136 -9.67 10.61 -6.87
CA GLY A 136 -9.00 9.35 -7.23
C GLY A 136 -9.14 8.28 -6.17
N VAL A 137 -9.29 8.65 -4.89
CA VAL A 137 -9.55 7.71 -3.79
C VAL A 137 -10.92 7.05 -3.94
N TRP A 138 -11.95 7.82 -4.34
CA TRP A 138 -13.28 7.29 -4.66
C TRP A 138 -13.26 6.43 -5.91
N ASP A 139 -12.53 6.89 -6.93
CA ASP A 139 -12.38 6.16 -8.19
C ASP A 139 -11.79 4.76 -7.98
N ALA A 140 -10.79 4.64 -7.09
CA ALA A 140 -10.18 3.37 -6.71
C ALA A 140 -11.18 2.39 -6.06
N ILE A 141 -12.11 2.87 -5.22
CA ILE A 141 -13.15 2.04 -4.59
C ILE A 141 -14.23 1.64 -5.61
N ILE A 142 -14.74 2.60 -6.39
CA ILE A 142 -15.81 2.39 -7.35
C ILE A 142 -15.39 1.38 -8.42
N ASN A 143 -14.17 1.48 -8.92
CA ASN A 143 -13.64 0.60 -9.97
C ASN A 143 -13.01 -0.69 -9.42
N ASN A 144 -13.29 -1.07 -8.18
CA ASN A 144 -12.76 -2.29 -7.55
C ASN A 144 -11.23 -2.40 -7.54
N GLN A 145 -10.51 -1.29 -7.64
CA GLN A 145 -9.05 -1.25 -7.53
C GLN A 145 -8.60 -1.31 -6.07
N ALA A 146 -9.42 -0.85 -5.14
CA ALA A 146 -9.23 -0.95 -3.70
C ALA A 146 -10.45 -1.57 -3.01
N ASN A 147 -10.21 -2.29 -1.91
CA ASN A 147 -11.26 -2.81 -1.02
C ASN A 147 -11.58 -1.81 0.09
N ILE A 148 -10.58 -1.03 0.47
CA ILE A 148 -10.62 -0.06 1.58
C ILE A 148 -9.93 1.22 1.11
N ALA A 149 -10.56 2.36 1.37
CA ALA A 149 -9.97 3.68 1.16
C ALA A 149 -9.86 4.42 2.48
N ILE A 150 -8.64 4.85 2.81
CA ILE A 150 -8.34 5.66 4.00
C ILE A 150 -8.16 7.11 3.55
N GLY A 151 -9.03 7.99 4.02
CA GLY A 151 -8.98 9.42 3.68
C GLY A 151 -9.74 9.78 2.39
N ALA A 152 -10.82 9.08 2.06
CA ALA A 152 -11.71 9.54 1.00
C ALA A 152 -12.27 10.93 1.39
N PRO A 153 -12.32 11.91 0.44
CA PRO A 153 -12.89 13.22 0.74
C PRO A 153 -14.40 13.14 0.99
N ASP A 154 -14.93 14.06 1.79
CA ASP A 154 -16.35 14.10 2.15
C ASP A 154 -17.32 14.51 1.01
N THR A 155 -16.82 14.61 -0.20
CA THR A 155 -17.64 14.74 -1.40
C THR A 155 -18.44 13.45 -1.58
N LEU A 156 -19.70 13.45 -1.11
CA LEU A 156 -20.57 12.30 -1.25
C LEU A 156 -20.85 12.06 -2.74
N LEU A 157 -20.56 10.83 -3.16
CA LEU A 157 -21.01 10.36 -4.47
C LEU A 157 -22.38 9.72 -4.28
N ASP A 158 -23.36 10.20 -5.03
CA ASP A 158 -24.67 9.56 -5.14
C ASP A 158 -24.51 8.19 -5.83
N GLY A 159 -24.19 7.17 -5.03
CA GLY A 159 -24.00 5.80 -5.53
C GLY A 159 -24.07 4.79 -4.41
N GLY A 160 -25.09 3.92 -4.43
CA GLY A 160 -25.22 2.83 -3.47
C GLY A 160 -24.05 1.84 -3.55
N GLY A 161 -23.80 1.14 -2.44
CA GLY A 161 -22.83 0.05 -2.38
C GLY A 161 -21.49 0.37 -1.72
N ILE A 162 -21.33 1.57 -1.14
CA ILE A 162 -20.15 1.98 -0.39
C ILE A 162 -20.57 2.40 1.02
N ASP A 163 -19.96 1.79 2.03
CA ASP A 163 -20.03 2.21 3.42
C ASP A 163 -18.91 3.21 3.70
N TYR A 164 -19.20 4.26 4.47
CA TYR A 164 -18.18 5.21 4.88
C TYR A 164 -18.39 5.67 6.32
N THR A 165 -17.29 6.06 6.95
CA THR A 165 -17.27 6.59 8.32
C THR A 165 -16.23 7.70 8.39
N GLU A 166 -16.57 8.81 9.04
CA GLU A 166 -15.63 9.90 9.27
C GLU A 166 -14.49 9.46 10.21
N ILE A 167 -13.26 9.77 9.82
CA ILE A 167 -12.06 9.43 10.59
C ILE A 167 -11.32 10.66 11.14
N GLY A 168 -11.77 11.86 10.79
CA GLY A 168 -11.23 13.15 11.19
C GLY A 168 -11.11 14.12 10.04
N ALA A 169 -10.40 15.23 10.22
CA ALA A 169 -10.23 16.26 9.21
C ALA A 169 -8.75 16.68 9.05
N ILE A 170 -8.36 17.06 7.84
CA ILE A 170 -7.10 17.74 7.56
C ILE A 170 -7.28 19.22 7.78
N ARG A 171 -6.51 19.80 8.69
CA ARG A 171 -6.35 21.24 8.82
C ARG A 171 -5.40 21.79 7.78
N TRP A 172 -5.71 22.97 7.29
CA TRP A 172 -4.89 23.65 6.29
C TRP A 172 -4.28 24.91 6.88
N ALA A 173 -3.01 25.13 6.61
CA ALA A 173 -2.34 26.37 6.94
C ALA A 173 -1.81 27.02 5.66
N PHE A 174 -1.97 28.34 5.54
CA PHE A 174 -1.31 29.13 4.52
C PHE A 174 0.07 29.47 5.03
N ALA A 175 1.09 29.00 4.35
CA ALA A 175 2.48 29.18 4.72
C ALA A 175 3.32 29.54 3.48
N ILE A 176 4.38 30.26 3.66
CA ILE A 176 5.28 30.73 2.60
C ILE A 176 6.73 30.71 3.08
N ALA A 177 7.68 30.76 2.15
CA ALA A 177 9.09 30.93 2.48
C ALA A 177 9.31 32.24 3.27
N PRO A 178 10.24 32.28 4.25
CA PRO A 178 10.47 33.45 5.08
C PRO A 178 10.89 34.70 4.31
N ASP A 179 11.54 34.53 3.17
CA ASP A 179 12.03 35.58 2.27
C ASP A 179 11.04 35.93 1.14
N HIS A 180 9.91 35.20 1.05
CA HIS A 180 8.89 35.49 0.04
C HIS A 180 8.30 36.90 0.26
N PRO A 181 8.02 37.68 -0.79
CA PRO A 181 7.52 39.08 -0.65
C PRO A 181 6.26 39.20 0.20
N LEU A 182 5.35 38.22 0.15
CA LEU A 182 4.14 38.17 0.98
C LEU A 182 4.43 37.99 2.48
N ALA A 183 5.64 37.61 2.88
CA ALA A 183 6.01 37.50 4.29
C ALA A 183 6.05 38.88 4.99
N PHE A 184 6.20 39.95 4.21
CA PHE A 184 6.32 41.33 4.70
C PHE A 184 5.05 42.15 4.49
N VAL A 185 4.01 41.58 3.89
CA VAL A 185 2.73 42.25 3.64
C VAL A 185 1.89 42.28 4.93
N PRO A 186 1.16 43.34 5.26
CA PRO A 186 0.22 43.35 6.40
C PRO A 186 -0.86 42.26 6.30
N GLU A 187 -1.21 41.66 7.42
CA GLU A 187 -2.27 40.68 7.53
C GLU A 187 -3.64 41.30 7.86
N PRO A 188 -4.73 40.68 7.40
CA PRO A 188 -4.83 39.51 6.53
C PRO A 188 -4.48 39.89 5.06
N ILE A 189 -3.72 39.01 4.36
CA ILE A 189 -3.33 39.22 2.98
C ILE A 189 -4.55 39.15 2.06
N ALA A 190 -4.70 40.17 1.18
CA ALA A 190 -5.80 40.27 0.25
C ALA A 190 -5.63 39.34 -0.98
N GLU A 191 -6.74 38.84 -1.55
CA GLU A 191 -6.70 37.98 -2.75
C GLU A 191 -5.98 38.64 -3.94
N SER A 192 -6.08 39.99 -4.11
CA SER A 192 -5.39 40.70 -5.16
C SER A 192 -3.88 40.56 -5.08
N GLN A 193 -3.33 40.45 -3.87
CA GLN A 193 -1.90 40.23 -3.65
C GLN A 193 -1.52 38.76 -3.86
N LEU A 194 -2.40 37.80 -3.46
CA LEU A 194 -2.18 36.40 -3.67
C LEU A 194 -2.15 36.01 -5.15
N ARG A 195 -2.98 36.66 -6.00
CA ARG A 195 -3.04 36.41 -7.45
C ARG A 195 -1.79 36.79 -8.22
N LEU A 196 -0.88 37.54 -7.62
CA LEU A 196 0.39 37.94 -8.25
C LEU A 196 1.40 36.76 -8.28
N TYR A 197 1.13 35.69 -7.56
CA TYR A 197 2.01 34.53 -7.43
C TYR A 197 1.30 33.30 -7.89
N PRO A 198 1.99 32.30 -8.53
CA PRO A 198 1.40 31.07 -8.96
C PRO A 198 0.97 30.23 -7.76
N ASN A 199 -0.16 29.52 -7.92
CA ASN A 199 -0.60 28.53 -6.94
C ASN A 199 -0.03 27.15 -7.29
N ILE A 200 0.61 26.49 -6.33
CA ILE A 200 1.14 25.14 -6.52
C ILE A 200 0.05 24.13 -6.18
N MET A 201 -0.32 23.31 -7.16
CA MET A 201 -1.44 22.39 -7.08
C MET A 201 -0.98 20.94 -7.25
N VAL A 202 -1.64 20.02 -6.56
CA VAL A 202 -1.55 18.58 -6.83
C VAL A 202 -2.77 18.19 -7.65
N GLU A 203 -2.56 17.49 -8.76
CA GLU A 203 -3.65 17.07 -9.64
C GLU A 203 -4.48 15.95 -9.01
N ASP A 204 -5.80 16.00 -9.19
CA ASP A 204 -6.70 14.89 -8.82
C ASP A 204 -6.45 13.69 -9.73
N THR A 205 -6.27 12.52 -9.14
CA THR A 205 -5.98 11.28 -9.86
C THR A 205 -7.21 10.53 -10.35
N ALA A 206 -8.41 11.10 -10.20
CA ALA A 206 -9.63 10.50 -10.72
C ALA A 206 -9.62 10.38 -12.26
N HIS A 207 -10.07 9.23 -12.77
CA HIS A 207 -10.15 8.92 -14.20
C HIS A 207 -11.59 8.74 -14.70
N THR A 208 -12.47 8.16 -13.86
CA THR A 208 -13.84 7.82 -14.27
C THR A 208 -14.91 8.74 -13.68
N ILE A 209 -14.55 9.52 -12.68
CA ILE A 209 -15.40 10.53 -12.05
C ILE A 209 -14.81 11.93 -12.20
N ASN A 210 -15.61 12.96 -11.94
CA ASN A 210 -15.19 14.35 -12.07
C ASN A 210 -14.01 14.65 -11.13
N LYS A 211 -12.95 15.23 -11.70
CA LYS A 211 -11.79 15.71 -10.94
C LYS A 211 -12.16 16.85 -10.02
N LYS A 212 -11.64 16.83 -8.80
CA LYS A 212 -11.73 17.96 -7.86
C LYS A 212 -10.60 18.94 -8.15
N VAL A 213 -10.95 20.20 -8.26
CA VAL A 213 -9.96 21.28 -8.32
C VAL A 213 -9.62 21.68 -6.88
N GLY A 214 -8.33 21.77 -6.55
CA GLY A 214 -7.88 22.26 -5.27
C GLY A 214 -8.19 23.76 -5.10
N TRP A 215 -7.70 24.37 -4.01
CA TRP A 215 -7.85 25.80 -3.82
C TRP A 215 -7.08 26.59 -4.91
N LEU A 216 -7.78 27.42 -5.65
CA LEU A 216 -7.25 28.26 -6.73
C LEU A 216 -8.12 29.51 -6.85
N LEU A 217 -7.52 30.69 -6.91
CA LEU A 217 -8.22 31.93 -7.12
C LEU A 217 -8.50 32.14 -8.62
N HIS A 218 -9.62 32.74 -8.94
CA HIS A 218 -9.99 33.00 -10.34
C HIS A 218 -8.91 33.86 -11.03
N GLY A 219 -8.41 33.36 -12.18
CA GLY A 219 -7.37 34.05 -12.96
C GLY A 219 -5.96 33.97 -12.39
N GLN A 220 -5.72 33.20 -11.34
CA GLN A 220 -4.39 32.94 -10.79
C GLN A 220 -3.66 31.88 -11.63
N GLU A 221 -2.38 32.10 -11.90
CA GLU A 221 -1.53 31.08 -12.50
C GLU A 221 -1.36 29.86 -11.58
N SER A 222 -1.15 28.69 -12.15
CA SER A 222 -0.96 27.46 -11.37
C SER A 222 0.21 26.64 -11.89
N ILE A 223 0.91 25.99 -10.96
CA ILE A 223 1.95 24.99 -11.21
C ILE A 223 1.41 23.66 -10.72
N LEU A 224 1.33 22.66 -11.59
CA LEU A 224 0.90 21.30 -11.24
C LEU A 224 2.10 20.46 -10.86
N VAL A 225 2.02 19.80 -9.71
CA VAL A 225 3.04 18.90 -9.18
C VAL A 225 2.45 17.53 -8.83
N PRO A 226 3.24 16.44 -8.81
CA PRO A 226 2.72 15.08 -8.69
C PRO A 226 2.24 14.72 -7.28
N ASP A 227 2.74 15.39 -6.24
CA ASP A 227 2.47 15.03 -4.85
C ASP A 227 2.63 16.19 -3.87
N PHE A 228 2.15 16.00 -2.63
CA PHE A 228 2.21 17.01 -1.58
C PHE A 228 3.63 17.28 -1.04
N ASN A 229 4.57 16.35 -1.18
CA ASN A 229 5.96 16.58 -0.78
C ASN A 229 6.62 17.54 -1.76
N THR A 230 6.46 17.31 -3.05
CA THR A 230 6.93 18.24 -4.11
C THR A 230 6.28 19.61 -3.94
N LYS A 231 4.96 19.65 -3.66
CA LYS A 231 4.24 20.89 -3.36
C LYS A 231 4.87 21.65 -2.19
N CYS A 232 5.20 20.95 -1.10
CA CYS A 232 5.85 21.54 0.07
C CYS A 232 7.26 22.05 -0.26
N GLN A 233 8.05 21.31 -1.04
CA GLN A 233 9.38 21.73 -1.45
C GLN A 233 9.34 22.98 -2.34
N CYS A 234 8.44 23.06 -3.31
CA CYS A 234 8.25 24.28 -4.12
C CYS A 234 7.90 25.49 -3.24
N GLN A 235 7.07 25.30 -2.22
CA GLN A 235 6.72 26.35 -1.25
C GLN A 235 7.93 26.84 -0.45
N ILE A 236 8.78 25.90 0.02
CA ILE A 236 10.03 26.23 0.74
C ILE A 236 11.00 27.02 -0.15
N LEU A 237 11.05 26.68 -1.44
CA LEU A 237 11.90 27.37 -2.43
C LEU A 237 11.31 28.71 -2.92
N GLY A 238 10.09 29.09 -2.48
CA GLY A 238 9.46 30.35 -2.87
C GLY A 238 8.86 30.36 -4.29
N GLU A 239 8.70 29.20 -4.93
CA GLU A 239 8.21 29.06 -6.32
C GLU A 239 6.72 29.40 -6.49
N GLY A 240 6.01 29.64 -5.41
CA GLY A 240 4.59 30.02 -5.43
C GLY A 240 3.96 30.02 -4.05
N ILE A 241 2.65 30.08 -4.02
CA ILE A 241 1.87 30.13 -2.78
C ILE A 241 0.88 28.98 -2.70
N VAL A 242 0.58 28.55 -1.46
CA VAL A 242 -0.35 27.43 -1.31
C VAL A 242 -0.81 27.21 0.13
N PHE A 243 -1.92 26.49 0.27
CA PHE A 243 -2.25 25.80 1.52
C PHE A 243 -1.59 24.43 1.57
N LEU A 244 -0.93 24.15 2.68
CA LEU A 244 -0.40 22.83 3.02
C LEU A 244 -1.16 22.25 4.23
N PRO A 245 -1.22 20.92 4.38
CA PRO A 245 -1.65 20.32 5.63
C PRO A 245 -0.86 20.88 6.81
N ASP A 246 -1.54 21.21 7.89
CA ASP A 246 -0.94 21.83 9.08
C ASP A 246 0.23 21.01 9.66
N TYR A 247 0.16 19.70 9.62
CA TYR A 247 1.25 18.85 10.09
C TYR A 247 2.55 19.02 9.27
N MET A 248 2.44 19.23 7.93
CA MET A 248 3.60 19.51 7.08
C MET A 248 4.18 20.90 7.36
N VAL A 249 3.29 21.89 7.57
CA VAL A 249 3.71 23.24 7.90
C VAL A 249 4.43 23.28 9.24
N ARG A 250 3.93 22.60 10.26
CA ARG A 250 4.59 22.51 11.58
C ARG A 250 5.99 21.91 11.49
N GLU A 251 6.18 20.88 10.68
CA GLU A 251 7.49 20.26 10.48
C GLU A 251 8.47 21.23 9.78
N ALA A 252 8.03 21.93 8.74
CA ALA A 252 8.85 22.92 8.03
C ALA A 252 9.15 24.17 8.89
N MET A 253 8.18 24.62 9.70
CA MET A 253 8.38 25.73 10.63
C MET A 253 9.40 25.40 11.73
N ALA A 254 9.42 24.18 12.23
CA ALA A 254 10.41 23.73 13.22
C ALA A 254 11.85 23.81 12.68
N GLN A 255 12.01 23.80 11.36
CA GLN A 255 13.29 23.98 10.65
C GLN A 255 13.47 25.40 10.12
N SER A 256 12.57 26.35 10.43
CA SER A 256 12.56 27.73 9.95
C SER A 256 12.49 27.87 8.41
N LEU A 257 11.94 26.85 7.73
CA LEU A 257 11.81 26.80 6.27
C LEU A 257 10.54 27.49 5.76
N LEU A 258 9.49 27.58 6.60
CA LEU A 258 8.24 28.25 6.29
C LEU A 258 7.80 29.16 7.45
N VAL A 259 6.99 30.16 7.10
CA VAL A 259 6.25 31.01 8.06
C VAL A 259 4.77 31.00 7.68
N THR A 260 3.89 30.92 8.68
CA THR A 260 2.43 31.00 8.45
C THR A 260 1.99 32.44 8.29
N ARG A 261 0.97 32.65 7.44
CA ARG A 261 0.37 33.97 7.23
C ARG A 261 -1.15 33.87 7.23
N GLN A 262 -1.83 34.91 7.70
CA GLN A 262 -3.28 35.01 7.65
C GLN A 262 -3.72 35.61 6.30
N ILE A 263 -4.78 35.05 5.73
CA ILE A 263 -5.42 35.55 4.51
C ILE A 263 -6.91 35.79 4.75
N HIS A 264 -7.56 36.62 3.93
CA HIS A 264 -8.97 36.97 4.10
C HIS A 264 -9.93 35.77 4.02
N ASN A 265 -9.68 34.86 3.07
CA ASN A 265 -10.53 33.70 2.85
C ASN A 265 -9.74 32.41 3.09
N PRO A 266 -9.58 31.96 4.35
CA PRO A 266 -8.84 30.76 4.67
C PRO A 266 -9.54 29.52 4.11
N ARG A 267 -8.76 28.51 3.75
CA ARG A 267 -9.27 27.22 3.34
C ARG A 267 -9.88 26.51 4.54
N GLN A 268 -11.11 26.01 4.36
CA GLN A 268 -11.79 25.20 5.38
C GLN A 268 -11.12 23.82 5.50
N ASP A 269 -11.23 23.23 6.68
CA ASP A 269 -10.77 21.89 6.96
C ASP A 269 -11.44 20.88 6.01
N SER A 270 -10.69 19.85 5.65
CA SER A 270 -11.18 18.80 4.77
C SER A 270 -11.47 17.56 5.57
N ARG A 271 -12.75 17.20 5.72
CA ARG A 271 -13.15 15.94 6.36
C ARG A 271 -12.66 14.75 5.55
N MET A 272 -12.21 13.72 6.25
CA MET A 272 -11.64 12.50 5.71
C MET A 272 -12.46 11.30 6.15
N LEU A 273 -12.79 10.44 5.21
CA LEU A 273 -13.63 9.27 5.42
C LEU A 273 -12.82 7.99 5.24
N LEU A 274 -13.11 6.99 6.04
CA LEU A 274 -12.81 5.60 5.74
C LEU A 274 -13.96 5.08 4.86
N ALA A 275 -13.66 4.60 3.67
CA ALA A 275 -14.65 4.03 2.78
C ALA A 275 -14.34 2.57 2.45
N THR A 276 -15.38 1.73 2.35
CA THR A 276 -15.28 0.32 1.99
C THR A 276 -16.46 -0.04 1.09
N GLN A 277 -16.28 -1.03 0.23
CA GLN A 277 -17.44 -1.59 -0.47
C GLN A 277 -18.38 -2.26 0.53
N HIS A 278 -19.70 -2.11 0.34
CA HIS A 278 -20.69 -2.77 1.18
C HIS A 278 -20.55 -4.31 1.18
N SER A 279 -20.11 -4.88 0.06
CA SER A 279 -19.80 -6.31 -0.09
C SER A 279 -18.52 -6.75 0.64
N ALA A 280 -17.68 -5.82 1.11
CA ALA A 280 -16.43 -6.12 1.79
C ALA A 280 -16.69 -6.50 3.26
N THR A 281 -17.12 -7.73 3.50
CA THR A 281 -17.52 -8.26 4.83
C THR A 281 -16.43 -9.07 5.53
N GLY A 282 -15.27 -9.22 4.93
CA GLY A 282 -14.16 -10.01 5.47
C GLY A 282 -13.56 -9.46 6.76
N GLN A 283 -12.87 -10.31 7.50
CA GLN A 283 -12.38 -9.98 8.85
C GLN A 283 -11.35 -8.84 8.87
N VAL A 284 -10.47 -8.74 7.85
CA VAL A 284 -9.48 -7.66 7.75
C VAL A 284 -10.18 -6.30 7.59
N THR A 285 -11.16 -6.24 6.68
CA THR A 285 -11.96 -5.03 6.46
C THR A 285 -12.71 -4.62 7.73
N GLN A 286 -13.39 -5.56 8.39
CA GLN A 286 -14.12 -5.29 9.63
C GLN A 286 -13.18 -4.87 10.77
N TRP A 287 -12.00 -5.48 10.86
CA TRP A 287 -10.99 -5.09 11.82
C TRP A 287 -10.52 -3.65 11.59
N ILE A 288 -10.22 -3.26 10.35
CA ILE A 288 -9.80 -1.89 10.01
C ILE A 288 -10.90 -0.89 10.40
N LYS A 289 -12.16 -1.17 10.04
CA LYS A 289 -13.31 -0.32 10.44
C LYS A 289 -13.35 -0.13 11.97
N LYS A 290 -13.19 -1.20 12.72
CA LYS A 290 -13.17 -1.15 14.20
C LYS A 290 -11.98 -0.36 14.75
N GLN A 291 -10.81 -0.44 14.13
CA GLN A 291 -9.61 0.25 14.61
C GLN A 291 -9.58 1.75 14.28
N PHE A 292 -10.45 2.24 13.39
CA PHE A 292 -10.69 3.67 13.20
C PHE A 292 -11.79 4.24 14.11
N ALA A 293 -12.46 3.41 14.91
CA ALA A 293 -13.36 3.91 15.96
C ALA A 293 -12.60 4.75 17.02
N PRO A 294 -13.28 5.56 17.83
CA PRO A 294 -12.68 6.26 18.98
C PRO A 294 -11.86 5.29 19.85
N ASN A 295 -10.65 5.66 20.21
CA ASN A 295 -9.68 4.83 20.96
C ASN A 295 -9.13 3.59 20.22
N GLY A 296 -9.38 3.44 18.93
CA GLY A 296 -8.80 2.37 18.13
C GLY A 296 -7.32 2.62 17.81
N ILE A 297 -6.59 1.54 17.51
CA ILE A 297 -5.14 1.62 17.24
C ILE A 297 -4.85 2.50 16.00
N LEU A 298 -5.65 2.39 14.93
CA LEU A 298 -5.46 3.18 13.71
C LEU A 298 -5.79 4.65 13.94
N THR A 299 -6.78 4.94 14.77
CA THR A 299 -7.05 6.32 15.24
C THR A 299 -5.82 6.92 15.91
N GLY A 300 -5.17 6.17 16.82
CA GLY A 300 -3.95 6.63 17.47
C GLY A 300 -2.76 6.78 16.52
N ILE A 301 -2.67 5.93 15.47
CA ILE A 301 -1.60 6.03 14.46
C ILE A 301 -1.73 7.34 13.66
N TYR A 302 -2.94 7.75 13.28
CA TYR A 302 -3.18 8.90 12.40
C TYR A 302 -3.50 10.21 13.14
N GLN A 303 -3.47 10.23 14.50
CA GLN A 303 -3.87 11.39 15.32
C GLN A 303 -3.04 12.66 15.12
N ASP A 304 -1.80 12.53 14.66
CA ASP A 304 -0.91 13.66 14.36
C ASP A 304 -1.15 14.26 12.96
N LEU A 305 -1.82 13.52 12.08
CA LEU A 305 -2.22 13.96 10.74
C LEU A 305 -3.68 14.45 10.70
N LEU A 306 -4.56 13.80 11.47
CA LEU A 306 -6.00 14.06 11.50
C LEU A 306 -6.41 14.79 12.76
N HIS A 307 -7.14 15.89 12.57
CA HIS A 307 -7.83 16.56 13.66
C HIS A 307 -9.23 15.94 13.83
N ARG A 308 -9.65 15.70 15.08
CA ARG A 308 -11.02 15.33 15.44
C ARG A 308 -11.62 16.44 16.28
N GLU A 309 -12.80 16.88 15.91
CA GLU A 309 -13.62 17.70 16.80
C GLU A 309 -14.10 16.79 17.95
N ASN A 310 -13.86 17.22 19.18
CA ASN A 310 -14.30 16.53 20.39
C ASN A 310 -15.82 16.64 20.57
#